data_aa25c1951d7eb2ad75a9db6f94f86df0
#
_entry.id   aa25c1951d7eb2ad75a9db6f94f86df0
#
_cell.length_a   1.000
_cell.length_b   1.000
_cell.length_c   1.000
_cell.angle_alpha   90.00
_cell.angle_beta   90.00
_cell.angle_gamma   90.00
#
_symmetry.space_group_name_H-M   'P 1'
#
loop_
_entity.id
_entity.type
_entity.pdbx_description
1 polymer ?
#
loop_
_entity_poly.entity_id
_entity_poly.type
_entity_poly.pdbx_seq_one_letter_code
_entity_poly.pdbx_strand_id
1 'polypeptide(L)'
;MISKYKKSDTSKILYIINDASLKYKGIIPNDCWHEPYMSEQELIDEFNDGVCMYGYHQNNKLIGVIGVQEVKNVVLIRHAYTLTSYQNKGVGSALLEYLLKKNRYSRLLVGTWKSATWAIQFYEKFGFILHAKEQSTLLLKKYWKIPSKQIKNSVVLERF
;
A
#
# COMPACT_ATOMS: atom_id res chain seq x y z
N MET A 1 7.58 12.99 -11.73
CA MET A 1 8.76 12.12 -11.83
C MET A 1 8.75 11.12 -10.68
N ILE A 2 8.99 9.85 -11.01
CA ILE A 2 8.99 8.77 -10.01
C ILE A 2 10.43 8.33 -9.77
N SER A 3 10.84 8.26 -8.50
CA SER A 3 12.18 7.83 -8.12
C SER A 3 12.13 6.92 -6.89
N LYS A 4 13.20 6.13 -6.72
CA LYS A 4 13.36 5.27 -5.57
C LYS A 4 13.55 6.10 -4.30
N TYR A 5 13.01 5.61 -3.19
CA TYR A 5 13.13 6.20 -1.87
C TYR A 5 14.61 6.46 -1.50
N LYS A 6 14.83 7.60 -0.88
CA LYS A 6 16.09 7.94 -0.23
C LYS A 6 15.85 8.00 1.29
N LYS A 7 16.86 7.61 2.07
CA LYS A 7 16.76 7.65 3.55
C LYS A 7 16.32 9.02 4.08
N SER A 8 16.71 10.09 3.38
CA SER A 8 16.32 11.47 3.73
C SER A 8 14.83 11.76 3.55
N ASP A 9 14.09 10.90 2.86
CA ASP A 9 12.66 11.11 2.59
C ASP A 9 11.73 10.44 3.60
N THR A 10 12.27 9.76 4.61
CA THR A 10 11.47 8.97 5.58
C THR A 10 10.34 9.79 6.20
N SER A 11 10.63 10.99 6.69
CA SER A 11 9.61 11.84 7.32
C SER A 11 8.53 12.28 6.33
N LYS A 12 8.90 12.54 5.08
CA LYS A 12 7.95 12.93 4.02
C LYS A 12 7.05 11.76 3.65
N ILE A 13 7.60 10.56 3.55
CA ILE A 13 6.85 9.34 3.26
C ILE A 13 5.83 9.09 4.38
N LEU A 14 6.28 9.18 5.64
CA LEU A 14 5.43 8.98 6.81
C LEU A 14 4.27 9.99 6.85
N TYR A 15 4.56 11.24 6.53
CA TYR A 15 3.53 12.27 6.44
C TYR A 15 2.45 11.91 5.41
N ILE A 16 2.85 11.44 4.22
CA ILE A 16 1.91 11.04 3.16
C ILE A 16 1.04 9.88 3.61
N ILE A 17 1.65 8.85 4.22
CA ILE A 17 0.91 7.68 4.71
C ILE A 17 -0.15 8.11 5.72
N ASN A 18 0.22 8.93 6.69
CA ASN A 18 -0.69 9.35 7.76
C ASN A 18 -1.74 10.37 7.28
N ASP A 19 -1.42 11.21 6.31
CA ASP A 19 -2.39 12.10 5.69
C ASP A 19 -3.44 11.30 4.89
N ALA A 20 -3.00 10.45 3.99
CA ALA A 20 -3.89 9.69 3.12
C ALA A 20 -4.73 8.66 3.88
N SER A 21 -4.19 8.07 4.95
CA SER A 21 -4.89 7.05 5.73
C SER A 21 -6.03 7.63 6.58
N LEU A 22 -6.12 8.95 6.74
CA LEU A 22 -7.26 9.57 7.42
C LEU A 22 -8.59 9.20 6.78
N LYS A 23 -8.59 8.83 5.51
CA LYS A 23 -9.78 8.33 4.82
C LYS A 23 -10.34 7.05 5.45
N TYR A 24 -9.53 6.29 6.15
CA TYR A 24 -9.97 5.07 6.86
C TYR A 24 -10.73 5.36 8.15
N LYS A 25 -10.55 6.55 8.73
CA LYS A 25 -11.19 6.91 9.99
C LYS A 25 -12.71 6.88 9.83
N GLY A 26 -13.38 6.10 10.67
CA GLY A 26 -14.83 5.89 10.59
C GLY A 26 -15.27 4.89 9.52
N ILE A 27 -14.35 4.37 8.70
CA ILE A 27 -14.63 3.37 7.65
C ILE A 27 -14.18 1.98 8.09
N ILE A 28 -12.96 1.87 8.65
CA ILE A 28 -12.49 0.61 9.23
C ILE A 28 -13.03 0.48 10.66
N PRO A 29 -13.05 -0.75 11.26
CA PRO A 29 -13.48 -0.92 12.62
C PRO A 29 -12.75 0.01 13.60
N ASN A 30 -13.46 0.58 14.56
CA ASN A 30 -12.87 1.54 15.51
C ASN A 30 -11.70 0.94 16.29
N ASP A 31 -11.73 -0.35 16.57
CA ASP A 31 -10.66 -1.05 17.29
C ASP A 31 -9.44 -1.35 16.40
N CYS A 32 -9.52 -1.06 15.10
CA CYS A 32 -8.39 -1.13 14.17
C CYS A 32 -7.80 0.24 13.86
N TRP A 33 -8.49 1.32 14.23
CA TRP A 33 -8.03 2.69 13.96
C TRP A 33 -7.20 3.23 15.12
N HIS A 34 -6.08 3.83 14.80
CA HIS A 34 -5.27 4.59 15.76
C HIS A 34 -4.56 5.75 15.05
N GLU A 35 -4.20 6.76 15.80
CA GLU A 35 -3.47 7.93 15.29
C GLU A 35 -2.15 8.10 16.07
N PRO A 36 -0.99 8.21 15.34
CA PRO A 36 -0.88 8.10 13.88
C PRO A 36 -1.23 6.70 13.39
N TYR A 37 -1.67 6.61 12.14
CA TYR A 37 -1.96 5.32 11.51
C TYR A 37 -0.71 4.46 11.42
N MET A 38 0.43 5.09 11.09
CA MET A 38 1.75 4.46 11.09
C MET A 38 2.72 5.32 11.89
N SER A 39 3.48 4.69 12.77
CA SER A 39 4.56 5.34 13.51
C SER A 39 5.86 5.34 12.68
N GLU A 40 6.79 6.23 13.04
CA GLU A 40 8.10 6.25 12.40
C GLU A 40 8.84 4.92 12.58
N GLN A 41 8.76 4.33 13.77
CA GLN A 41 9.41 3.05 14.05
C GLN A 41 8.85 1.91 13.20
N GLU A 42 7.53 1.87 13.01
CA GLU A 42 6.90 0.88 12.14
C GLU A 42 7.41 1.00 10.70
N LEU A 43 7.55 2.21 10.18
CA LEU A 43 8.05 2.44 8.83
C LEU A 43 9.51 2.01 8.70
N ILE A 44 10.35 2.34 9.71
CA ILE A 44 11.75 1.92 9.75
C ILE A 44 11.85 0.40 9.78
N ASP A 45 11.04 -0.26 10.60
CA ASP A 45 11.02 -1.72 10.72
C ASP A 45 10.65 -2.39 9.39
N GLU A 46 9.72 -1.80 8.65
CA GLU A 46 9.33 -2.31 7.34
C GLU A 46 10.44 -2.13 6.30
N PHE A 47 11.16 -1.02 6.33
CA PHE A 47 12.34 -0.83 5.47
C PHE A 47 13.40 -1.89 5.78
N ASN A 48 13.65 -2.16 7.05
CA ASN A 48 14.59 -3.19 7.47
C ASN A 48 14.13 -4.60 7.07
N ASP A 49 12.83 -4.79 6.90
CA ASP A 49 12.21 -6.05 6.47
C ASP A 49 12.11 -6.19 4.95
N GLY A 50 12.69 -5.24 4.20
CA GLY A 50 12.84 -5.33 2.75
C GLY A 50 11.82 -4.53 1.93
N VAL A 51 11.00 -3.70 2.55
CA VAL A 51 10.09 -2.82 1.80
C VAL A 51 10.90 -1.74 1.09
N CYS A 52 10.71 -1.64 -0.23
CA CYS A 52 11.33 -0.63 -1.08
C CYS A 52 10.26 0.37 -1.52
N MET A 53 10.48 1.64 -1.24
CA MET A 53 9.51 2.69 -1.55
C MET A 53 9.90 3.47 -2.80
N TYR A 54 8.90 3.87 -3.58
CA TYR A 54 9.02 4.78 -4.71
C TYR A 54 8.13 5.99 -4.46
N GLY A 55 8.59 7.15 -4.85
CA GLY A 55 7.88 8.40 -4.65
C GLY A 55 7.61 9.13 -5.95
N TYR A 56 6.44 9.76 -6.03
CA TYR A 56 6.08 10.65 -7.13
C TYR A 56 6.35 12.09 -6.72
N HIS A 57 7.22 12.75 -7.46
CA HIS A 57 7.61 14.14 -7.21
C HIS A 57 6.99 15.06 -8.26
N GLN A 58 6.45 16.18 -7.79
CA GLN A 58 5.98 17.26 -8.64
C GLN A 58 6.50 18.58 -8.07
N ASN A 59 7.20 19.37 -8.89
CA ASN A 59 7.81 20.65 -8.44
C ASN A 59 8.67 20.48 -7.17
N ASN A 60 9.52 19.44 -7.17
CA ASN A 60 10.39 19.09 -6.04
C ASN A 60 9.65 18.71 -4.74
N LYS A 61 8.35 18.47 -4.82
CA LYS A 61 7.54 18.03 -3.68
C LYS A 61 7.14 16.58 -3.86
N LEU A 62 7.36 15.76 -2.83
CA LEU A 62 6.86 14.39 -2.79
C LEU A 62 5.36 14.42 -2.50
N ILE A 63 4.54 13.87 -3.41
CA ILE A 63 3.08 13.93 -3.31
C ILE A 63 2.40 12.57 -3.29
N GLY A 64 3.12 11.51 -3.59
CA GLY A 64 2.59 10.15 -3.54
C GLY A 64 3.69 9.13 -3.36
N VAL A 65 3.35 7.99 -2.80
CA VAL A 65 4.29 6.89 -2.54
C VAL A 65 3.65 5.55 -2.87
N ILE A 66 4.48 4.58 -3.22
CA ILE A 66 4.09 3.18 -3.33
C ILE A 66 5.30 2.31 -2.97
N GLY A 67 5.05 1.23 -2.24
CA GLY A 67 6.10 0.30 -1.85
C GLY A 67 5.93 -1.08 -2.44
N VAL A 68 7.03 -1.81 -2.52
CA VAL A 68 7.04 -3.24 -2.87
C VAL A 68 7.90 -3.98 -1.88
N GLN A 69 7.54 -5.25 -1.66
CA GLN A 69 8.31 -6.15 -0.80
C GLN A 69 8.30 -7.53 -1.42
N GLU A 70 9.47 -8.08 -1.67
CA GLU A 70 9.59 -9.48 -2.08
C GLU A 70 9.46 -10.36 -0.85
N VAL A 71 8.50 -11.27 -0.87
CA VAL A 71 8.27 -12.22 0.22
C VAL A 71 8.10 -13.60 -0.40
N LYS A 72 9.01 -14.52 -0.07
CA LYS A 72 8.98 -15.88 -0.65
C LYS A 72 8.93 -15.80 -2.18
N ASN A 73 7.85 -16.26 -2.79
CA ASN A 73 7.70 -16.34 -4.25
C ASN A 73 6.75 -15.29 -4.84
N VAL A 74 6.43 -14.25 -4.07
CA VAL A 74 5.53 -13.18 -4.50
C VAL A 74 6.12 -11.80 -4.26
N VAL A 75 5.53 -10.79 -4.89
CA VAL A 75 5.81 -9.38 -4.62
C VAL A 75 4.56 -8.75 -4.02
N LEU A 76 4.68 -8.20 -2.84
CA LEU A 76 3.60 -7.48 -2.17
C LEU A 76 3.67 -6.00 -2.53
N ILE A 77 2.52 -5.40 -2.85
CA ILE A 77 2.39 -3.95 -2.94
C ILE A 77 2.07 -3.44 -1.53
N ARG A 78 2.81 -2.44 -1.08
CA ARG A 78 2.70 -1.86 0.26
C ARG A 78 2.55 -0.35 0.17
N HIS A 79 1.75 0.23 1.05
CA HIS A 79 1.70 1.69 1.28
C HIS A 79 1.49 2.54 0.03
N ALA A 80 0.50 2.20 -0.79
CA ALA A 80 0.12 2.98 -1.96
C ALA A 80 -0.76 4.15 -1.51
N TYR A 81 -0.17 5.33 -1.35
CA TYR A 81 -0.85 6.52 -0.84
C TYR A 81 -0.50 7.77 -1.62
N THR A 82 -1.48 8.65 -1.78
CA THR A 82 -1.32 9.97 -2.39
C THR A 82 -1.83 11.02 -1.42
N LEU A 83 -1.11 12.13 -1.27
CA LEU A 83 -1.58 13.26 -0.46
C LEU A 83 -3.01 13.61 -0.83
N THR A 84 -3.85 13.86 0.16
CA THR A 84 -5.27 14.15 -0.02
C THR A 84 -5.51 15.26 -1.05
N SER A 85 -4.69 16.33 -0.99
CA SER A 85 -4.81 17.45 -1.92
C SER A 85 -4.39 17.14 -3.37
N TYR A 86 -3.77 15.98 -3.60
CA TYR A 86 -3.32 15.55 -4.94
C TYR A 86 -4.04 14.29 -5.43
N GLN A 87 -5.07 13.83 -4.74
CA GLN A 87 -5.86 12.68 -5.16
C GLN A 87 -6.71 12.99 -6.40
N ASN A 88 -7.10 11.94 -7.12
CA ASN A 88 -7.92 12.01 -8.34
C ASN A 88 -7.24 12.79 -9.48
N LYS A 89 -5.91 12.84 -9.50
CA LYS A 89 -5.10 13.52 -10.52
C LYS A 89 -4.13 12.57 -11.22
N GLY A 90 -4.33 11.26 -11.06
CA GLY A 90 -3.54 10.23 -11.74
C GLY A 90 -2.21 9.86 -11.06
N VAL A 91 -1.90 10.39 -9.89
CA VAL A 91 -0.64 10.10 -9.17
C VAL A 91 -0.56 8.62 -8.78
N GLY A 92 -1.60 8.08 -8.16
CA GLY A 92 -1.66 6.66 -7.78
C GLY A 92 -1.55 5.74 -8.97
N SER A 93 -2.25 6.07 -10.06
CA SER A 93 -2.19 5.30 -11.31
C SER A 93 -0.78 5.27 -11.90
N ALA A 94 -0.12 6.43 -11.94
CA ALA A 94 1.26 6.51 -12.45
C ALA A 94 2.24 5.67 -11.61
N LEU A 95 2.09 5.71 -10.29
CA LEU A 95 2.92 4.91 -9.38
C LEU A 95 2.68 3.41 -9.59
N LEU A 96 1.43 3.00 -9.68
CA LEU A 96 1.10 1.59 -9.89
C LEU A 96 1.60 1.10 -11.26
N GLU A 97 1.39 1.86 -12.32
CA GLU A 97 1.90 1.52 -13.66
C GLU A 97 3.43 1.36 -13.65
N TYR A 98 4.13 2.24 -12.95
CA TYR A 98 5.58 2.15 -12.79
C TYR A 98 5.99 0.82 -12.16
N LEU A 99 5.31 0.41 -11.07
CA LEU A 99 5.59 -0.88 -10.42
C LEU A 99 5.25 -2.06 -11.31
N LEU A 100 4.13 -2.01 -12.03
CA LEU A 100 3.72 -3.09 -12.91
C LEU A 100 4.74 -3.33 -14.02
N LYS A 101 5.32 -2.28 -14.58
CA LYS A 101 6.38 -2.39 -15.58
C LYS A 101 7.64 -3.02 -15.01
N LYS A 102 8.03 -2.65 -13.80
CA LYS A 102 9.21 -3.22 -13.12
C LYS A 102 9.01 -4.69 -12.75
N ASN A 103 7.80 -5.07 -12.42
CA ASN A 103 7.49 -6.39 -11.86
C ASN A 103 6.57 -7.22 -12.76
N ARG A 104 6.61 -6.98 -14.07
CA ARG A 104 5.66 -7.56 -15.02
C ARG A 104 5.64 -9.09 -15.09
N TYR A 105 6.69 -9.74 -14.63
CA TYR A 105 6.77 -11.22 -14.58
C TYR A 105 6.56 -11.78 -13.18
N SER A 106 6.25 -10.92 -12.22
CA SER A 106 6.07 -11.32 -10.84
C SER A 106 4.61 -11.58 -10.53
N ARG A 107 4.36 -12.48 -9.59
CA ARG A 107 3.06 -12.64 -8.97
C ARG A 107 2.89 -11.50 -7.97
N LEU A 108 1.93 -10.63 -8.19
CA LEU A 108 1.70 -9.42 -7.40
C LEU A 108 0.47 -9.59 -6.51
N LEU A 109 0.64 -9.33 -5.22
CA LEU A 109 -0.45 -9.34 -4.25
C LEU A 109 -0.54 -7.95 -3.60
N VAL A 110 -1.77 -7.54 -3.32
CA VAL A 110 -2.03 -6.35 -2.51
C VAL A 110 -3.11 -6.66 -1.49
N GLY A 111 -2.86 -6.29 -0.24
CA GLY A 111 -3.84 -6.40 0.85
C GLY A 111 -4.43 -5.03 1.16
N THR A 112 -5.73 -4.97 1.39
CA THR A 112 -6.40 -3.74 1.79
C THR A 112 -7.57 -4.05 2.71
N TRP A 113 -8.04 -3.04 3.43
CA TRP A 113 -9.24 -3.18 4.27
C TRP A 113 -10.45 -3.56 3.39
N LYS A 114 -11.24 -4.52 3.83
CA LYS A 114 -12.42 -4.95 3.06
C LYS A 114 -13.44 -3.83 2.85
N SER A 115 -13.46 -2.84 3.73
CA SER A 115 -14.35 -1.67 3.64
C SER A 115 -13.79 -0.54 2.77
N ALA A 116 -12.53 -0.64 2.34
CA ALA A 116 -11.92 0.35 1.45
C ALA A 116 -12.28 0.05 -0.02
N THR A 117 -13.55 0.21 -0.36
CA THR A 117 -14.09 -0.13 -1.69
C THR A 117 -13.40 0.63 -2.81
N TRP A 118 -13.00 1.89 -2.57
CA TRP A 118 -12.26 2.71 -3.54
C TRP A 118 -10.89 2.10 -3.89
N ALA A 119 -10.20 1.51 -2.91
CA ALA A 119 -8.92 0.86 -3.14
C ALA A 119 -9.10 -0.45 -3.94
N ILE A 120 -10.10 -1.24 -3.60
CA ILE A 120 -10.43 -2.47 -4.33
C ILE A 120 -10.71 -2.14 -5.80
N GLN A 121 -11.57 -1.17 -6.06
CA GLN A 121 -11.92 -0.74 -7.42
C GLN A 121 -10.69 -0.21 -8.18
N PHE A 122 -9.83 0.53 -7.50
CA PHE A 122 -8.59 1.04 -8.09
C PHE A 122 -7.71 -0.11 -8.62
N TYR A 123 -7.46 -1.13 -7.81
CA TYR A 123 -6.64 -2.27 -8.23
C TYR A 123 -7.32 -3.11 -9.30
N GLU A 124 -8.64 -3.28 -9.24
CA GLU A 124 -9.38 -4.01 -10.27
C GLU A 124 -9.23 -3.38 -11.65
N LYS A 125 -9.15 -2.06 -11.74
CA LYS A 125 -8.89 -1.35 -13.01
C LYS A 125 -7.55 -1.72 -13.64
N PHE A 126 -6.59 -2.17 -12.84
CA PHE A 126 -5.26 -2.57 -13.32
C PHE A 126 -5.13 -4.08 -13.50
N GLY A 127 -6.24 -4.79 -13.52
CA GLY A 127 -6.25 -6.23 -13.78
C GLY A 127 -6.02 -7.12 -12.56
N PHE A 128 -6.10 -6.55 -11.36
CA PHE A 128 -6.07 -7.34 -10.14
C PHE A 128 -7.43 -8.00 -9.93
N ILE A 129 -7.40 -9.23 -9.43
CA ILE A 129 -8.60 -10.02 -9.15
C ILE A 129 -8.76 -10.13 -7.64
N LEU A 130 -9.95 -9.77 -7.15
CA LEU A 130 -10.28 -9.86 -5.73
C LEU A 130 -10.51 -11.33 -5.33
N HIS A 131 -9.78 -11.78 -4.33
CA HIS A 131 -9.97 -13.12 -3.76
C HIS A 131 -11.15 -13.15 -2.80
N ALA A 132 -11.79 -14.33 -2.69
CA ALA A 132 -12.79 -14.60 -1.66
C ALA A 132 -12.18 -14.47 -0.26
N LYS A 133 -13.01 -14.31 0.75
CA LYS A 133 -12.55 -14.07 2.13
C LYS A 133 -11.64 -15.17 2.66
N GLU A 134 -11.97 -16.43 2.41
CA GLU A 134 -11.18 -17.58 2.87
C GLU A 134 -9.80 -17.58 2.25
N GLN A 135 -9.71 -17.36 0.94
CA GLN A 135 -8.44 -17.31 0.24
C GLN A 135 -7.62 -16.09 0.65
N SER A 136 -8.27 -14.93 0.82
CA SER A 136 -7.60 -13.73 1.34
C SER A 136 -6.97 -13.99 2.70
N THR A 137 -7.69 -14.64 3.61
CA THR A 137 -7.20 -14.98 4.94
C THR A 137 -5.96 -15.87 4.87
N LEU A 138 -5.97 -16.90 4.02
CA LEU A 138 -4.83 -17.80 3.84
C LEU A 138 -3.61 -17.05 3.31
N LEU A 139 -3.79 -16.18 2.32
CA LEU A 139 -2.71 -15.39 1.73
C LEU A 139 -2.14 -14.38 2.72
N LEU A 140 -2.99 -13.71 3.49
CA LEU A 140 -2.56 -12.75 4.50
C LEU A 140 -1.72 -13.43 5.59
N LYS A 141 -2.14 -14.59 6.06
CA LYS A 141 -1.38 -15.36 7.06
C LYS A 141 -0.05 -15.85 6.51
N LYS A 142 0.00 -16.18 5.23
CA LYS A 142 1.22 -16.72 4.60
C LYS A 142 2.26 -15.64 4.33
N TYR A 143 1.85 -14.45 3.91
CA TYR A 143 2.76 -13.44 3.38
C TYR A 143 2.86 -12.16 4.20
N TRP A 144 1.91 -11.86 5.06
CA TRP A 144 1.89 -10.64 5.86
C TRP A 144 2.14 -10.91 7.34
N LYS A 145 2.75 -9.91 8.01
CA LYS A 145 2.95 -9.90 9.46
C LYS A 145 2.01 -8.86 10.07
N ILE A 146 0.72 -9.19 10.16
CA ILE A 146 -0.29 -8.29 10.67
C ILE A 146 -1.14 -8.98 11.73
N PRO A 147 -1.76 -8.21 12.67
CA PRO A 147 -2.60 -8.79 13.72
C PRO A 147 -3.81 -9.53 13.17
N SER A 148 -4.31 -10.51 13.90
CA SER A 148 -5.52 -11.28 13.54
C SER A 148 -6.72 -10.40 13.25
N LYS A 149 -6.89 -9.32 14.01
CA LYS A 149 -7.96 -8.36 13.82
C LYS A 149 -7.91 -7.69 12.45
N GLN A 150 -6.71 -7.33 11.98
CA GLN A 150 -6.52 -6.75 10.66
C GLN A 150 -6.76 -7.79 9.57
N ILE A 151 -6.29 -9.02 9.75
CA ILE A 151 -6.56 -10.14 8.81
C ILE A 151 -8.06 -10.32 8.63
N LYS A 152 -8.81 -10.35 9.72
CA LYS A 152 -10.27 -10.54 9.72
C LYS A 152 -10.99 -9.47 8.88
N ASN A 153 -10.45 -8.25 8.84
CA ASN A 153 -11.07 -7.10 8.20
C ASN A 153 -10.39 -6.70 6.88
N SER A 154 -9.56 -7.57 6.33
CA SER A 154 -8.80 -7.30 5.09
C SER A 154 -9.12 -8.31 4.01
N VAL A 155 -8.85 -7.91 2.78
CA VAL A 155 -8.94 -8.76 1.57
C VAL A 155 -7.65 -8.66 0.78
N VAL A 156 -7.43 -9.63 -0.13
CA VAL A 156 -6.28 -9.64 -1.02
C VAL A 156 -6.76 -9.61 -2.47
N LEU A 157 -6.09 -8.81 -3.28
CA LEU A 157 -6.22 -8.84 -4.72
C LEU A 157 -4.90 -9.33 -5.31
N GLU A 158 -4.99 -9.97 -6.45
CA GLU A 158 -3.84 -10.61 -7.10
C GLU A 158 -3.79 -10.34 -8.59
N ARG A 159 -2.58 -10.12 -9.11
CA ARG A 159 -2.32 -9.99 -10.54
C ARG A 159 -1.13 -10.89 -10.91
N PHE A 160 -1.28 -11.61 -11.99
CA PHE A 160 -0.26 -12.48 -12.56
C PHE A 160 0.49 -11.80 -13.70
#